data_8e803facc4d94f975127d59b709e3426
#
_entry.id   8e803facc4d94f975127d59b709e3426
#
_cell.length_a   1.000
_cell.length_b   1.000
_cell.length_c   1.000
_cell.angle_alpha   90.00
_cell.angle_beta   90.00
_cell.angle_gamma   90.00
#
_symmetry.space_group_name_H-M   'P 1'
#
loop_
_entity.id
_entity.type
_entity.pdbx_description
1 polymer ?
#
loop_
_entity_poly.entity_id
_entity_poly.type
_entity_poly.pdbx_seq_one_letter_code
_entity_poly.pdbx_strand_id
1 'polypeptide(L)'
;MQGTEQASQQAAWQALLALRPRLRRFACGLTGSLDDADDLVQAVYERAIDRHWQWEQGTRLHSWLFKIAHSLWISRKRHAAVRNGRGEPVDPDSLVGSDGERTVEARLALADVRRLVAALPEEQRAALMLVAVDGVSYGDAAGILGVPPGTVASRVARARLALVDALEGVEIAAPAGSRVRARSG
;
A
#
# COMPACT_ATOMS: atom_id res chain seq x y z
N MET A 1 31.41 26.57 5.07
CA MET A 1 30.79 25.38 5.70
C MET A 1 29.25 25.38 5.60
N GLN A 2 28.57 26.52 5.71
CA GLN A 2 27.10 26.60 5.65
C GLN A 2 26.47 26.17 4.29
N GLY A 3 27.16 26.40 3.16
CA GLY A 3 26.60 26.03 1.83
C GLY A 3 26.53 24.52 1.56
N THR A 4 27.43 23.73 2.13
CA THR A 4 27.44 22.27 1.96
C THR A 4 26.33 21.59 2.79
N GLU A 5 26.02 22.16 3.93
CA GLU A 5 24.98 21.68 4.85
C GLU A 5 23.57 21.95 4.28
N GLN A 6 23.37 23.14 3.70
CA GLN A 6 22.13 23.51 3.01
C GLN A 6 21.91 22.66 1.75
N ALA A 7 22.94 22.39 0.96
CA ALA A 7 22.84 21.55 -0.23
C ALA A 7 22.49 20.08 0.15
N SER A 8 23.09 19.56 1.21
CA SER A 8 22.79 18.22 1.73
C SER A 8 21.35 18.11 2.25
N GLN A 9 20.87 19.13 2.95
CA GLN A 9 19.50 19.20 3.45
C GLN A 9 18.48 19.27 2.30
N GLN A 10 18.78 20.07 1.28
CA GLN A 10 17.92 20.19 0.11
C GLN A 10 17.84 18.90 -0.71
N ALA A 11 18.96 18.17 -0.85
CA ALA A 11 18.99 16.86 -1.49
C ALA A 11 18.17 15.83 -0.70
N ALA A 12 18.23 15.83 0.63
CA ALA A 12 17.40 14.96 1.48
C ALA A 12 15.90 15.25 1.32
N TRP A 13 15.51 16.52 1.22
CA TRP A 13 14.12 16.92 0.95
C TRP A 13 13.62 16.44 -0.41
N GLN A 14 14.43 16.60 -1.46
CA GLN A 14 14.08 16.12 -2.79
C GLN A 14 13.91 14.58 -2.81
N ALA A 15 14.79 13.85 -2.12
CA ALA A 15 14.70 12.41 -1.98
C ALA A 15 13.41 11.97 -1.24
N LEU A 16 13.02 12.70 -0.18
CA LEU A 16 11.77 12.49 0.54
C LEU A 16 10.55 12.69 -0.38
N LEU A 17 10.51 13.81 -1.12
CA LEU A 17 9.41 14.12 -2.04
C LEU A 17 9.30 13.11 -3.19
N ALA A 18 10.43 12.61 -3.70
CA ALA A 18 10.45 11.57 -4.74
C ALA A 18 9.83 10.24 -4.26
N LEU A 19 9.81 9.97 -2.96
CA LEU A 19 9.18 8.79 -2.38
C LEU A 19 7.67 8.92 -2.16
N ARG A 20 7.09 10.12 -2.33
CA ARG A 20 5.66 10.37 -2.09
C ARG A 20 4.73 9.41 -2.84
N PRO A 21 4.89 9.14 -4.15
CA PRO A 21 4.01 8.22 -4.86
C PRO A 21 4.06 6.79 -4.31
N ARG A 22 5.24 6.33 -3.91
CA ARG A 22 5.42 5.00 -3.31
C ARG A 22 4.78 4.92 -1.93
N LEU A 23 5.03 5.93 -1.09
CA LEU A 23 4.46 6.02 0.25
C LEU A 23 2.93 6.10 0.20
N ARG A 24 2.38 6.86 -0.76
CA ARG A 24 0.93 6.98 -0.96
C ARG A 24 0.31 5.64 -1.37
N ARG A 25 0.93 4.89 -2.31
CA ARG A 25 0.45 3.54 -2.67
C ARG A 25 0.43 2.61 -1.48
N PHE A 26 1.50 2.59 -0.69
CA PHE A 26 1.57 1.79 0.53
C PHE A 26 0.49 2.20 1.54
N ALA A 27 0.32 3.49 1.77
CA ALA A 27 -0.71 4.04 2.64
C ALA A 27 -2.13 3.66 2.16
N CYS A 28 -2.43 3.78 0.86
CA CYS A 28 -3.70 3.31 0.28
C CYS A 28 -3.93 1.81 0.51
N GLY A 29 -2.88 1.00 0.36
CA GLY A 29 -2.96 -0.43 0.67
C GLY A 29 -3.26 -0.71 2.15
N LEU A 30 -2.79 0.13 3.08
CA LEU A 30 -3.07 -0.03 4.51
C LEU A 30 -4.46 0.47 4.89
N THR A 31 -4.84 1.67 4.44
CA THR A 31 -6.07 2.37 4.85
C THR A 31 -7.29 1.90 4.08
N GLY A 32 -7.12 1.52 2.81
CA GLY A 32 -8.22 1.24 1.90
C GLY A 32 -8.97 2.48 1.42
N SER A 33 -8.54 3.69 1.80
CA SER A 33 -9.14 4.99 1.46
C SER A 33 -8.05 5.93 0.95
N LEU A 34 -8.37 6.75 -0.05
CA LEU A 34 -7.44 7.74 -0.59
C LEU A 34 -7.23 8.90 0.39
N ASP A 35 -8.30 9.36 1.02
CA ASP A 35 -8.26 10.47 1.96
C ASP A 35 -7.47 10.08 3.21
N ASP A 36 -7.76 8.91 3.78
CA ASP A 36 -6.99 8.38 4.93
C ASP A 36 -5.54 8.10 4.58
N ALA A 37 -5.26 7.72 3.33
CA ALA A 37 -3.90 7.51 2.85
C ALA A 37 -3.14 8.84 2.75
N ASP A 38 -3.77 9.89 2.22
CA ASP A 38 -3.16 11.22 2.15
C ASP A 38 -2.91 11.80 3.54
N ASP A 39 -3.84 11.62 4.48
CA ASP A 39 -3.68 11.97 5.90
C ASP A 39 -2.56 11.18 6.58
N LEU A 40 -2.43 9.88 6.24
CA LEU A 40 -1.34 9.06 6.75
C LEU A 40 0.01 9.52 6.20
N VAL A 41 0.08 9.81 4.90
CA VAL A 41 1.30 10.33 4.24
C VAL A 41 1.72 11.66 4.85
N GLN A 42 0.78 12.58 5.07
CA GLN A 42 1.06 13.85 5.72
C GLN A 42 1.65 13.64 7.11
N ALA A 43 1.02 12.81 7.95
CA ALA A 43 1.53 12.51 9.28
C ALA A 43 2.91 11.81 9.26
N VAL A 44 3.21 11.02 8.22
CA VAL A 44 4.55 10.44 8.04
C VAL A 44 5.58 11.53 7.79
N TYR A 45 5.28 12.51 6.91
CA TYR A 45 6.20 13.61 6.63
C TYR A 45 6.42 14.50 7.86
N GLU A 46 5.37 14.87 8.58
CA GLU A 46 5.48 15.61 9.83
C GLU A 46 6.41 14.88 10.82
N ARG A 47 6.18 13.56 11.01
CA ARG A 47 7.02 12.73 11.88
C ARG A 47 8.46 12.58 11.38
N ALA A 48 8.66 12.51 10.06
CA ALA A 48 9.98 12.42 9.46
C ALA A 48 10.77 13.72 9.61
N ILE A 49 10.09 14.87 9.50
CA ILE A 49 10.70 16.20 9.74
C ILE A 49 11.13 16.32 11.20
N ASP A 50 10.22 16.03 12.13
CA ASP A 50 10.46 16.15 13.55
C ASP A 50 11.58 15.22 14.05
N ARG A 51 11.78 14.10 13.34
CA ARG A 51 12.73 13.05 13.75
C ARG A 51 13.81 12.77 12.73
N HIS A 52 14.13 13.73 11.84
CA HIS A 52 15.14 13.58 10.79
C HIS A 52 16.52 13.15 11.34
N TRP A 53 16.87 13.54 12.56
CA TRP A 53 18.08 13.14 13.27
C TRP A 53 18.13 11.65 13.65
N GLN A 54 16.97 10.95 13.64
CA GLN A 54 16.91 9.49 13.85
C GLN A 54 17.20 8.70 12.58
N TRP A 55 17.23 9.38 11.42
CA TRP A 55 17.60 8.71 10.19
C TRP A 55 19.12 8.63 10.08
N GLU A 56 19.64 7.39 10.11
CA GLU A 56 21.07 7.13 9.90
C GLU A 56 21.39 7.29 8.40
N GLN A 57 22.31 8.22 8.09
CA GLN A 57 22.82 8.41 6.73
C GLN A 57 23.46 7.09 6.25
N GLY A 58 23.01 6.62 5.06
CA GLY A 58 23.42 5.32 4.52
C GLY A 58 22.38 4.21 4.69
N THR A 59 21.37 4.38 5.54
CA THR A 59 20.21 3.51 5.56
C THR A 59 19.23 3.87 4.45
N ARG A 60 18.43 2.89 4.02
CA ARG A 60 17.45 3.10 2.95
C ARG A 60 16.33 4.01 3.43
N LEU A 61 16.30 5.26 2.99
CA LEU A 61 15.31 6.27 3.36
C LEU A 61 13.86 5.77 3.20
N HIS A 62 13.57 5.03 2.13
CA HIS A 62 12.24 4.47 1.90
C HIS A 62 11.83 3.47 3.00
N SER A 63 12.76 2.61 3.47
CA SER A 63 12.46 1.66 4.54
C SER A 63 12.13 2.36 5.85
N TRP A 64 12.84 3.44 6.16
CA TRP A 64 12.56 4.27 7.33
C TRP A 64 11.18 4.94 7.25
N LEU A 65 10.81 5.52 6.10
CA LEU A 65 9.49 6.11 5.91
C LEU A 65 8.36 5.08 5.99
N PHE A 66 8.53 3.91 5.38
CA PHE A 66 7.54 2.82 5.47
C PHE A 66 7.37 2.32 6.91
N LYS A 67 8.46 2.26 7.69
CA LYS A 67 8.40 1.92 9.11
C LYS A 67 7.60 2.95 9.91
N ILE A 68 7.79 4.25 9.63
CA ILE A 68 6.99 5.32 10.24
C ILE A 68 5.51 5.15 9.85
N ALA A 69 5.21 4.94 8.56
CA ALA A 69 3.84 4.77 8.06
C ALA A 69 3.14 3.60 8.74
N HIS A 70 3.78 2.43 8.79
CA HIS A 70 3.24 1.24 9.44
C HIS A 70 3.00 1.48 10.94
N SER A 71 3.96 2.08 11.63
CA SER A 71 3.84 2.40 13.08
C SER A 71 2.68 3.36 13.37
N LEU A 72 2.52 4.42 12.57
CA LEU A 72 1.42 5.38 12.69
C LEU A 72 0.07 4.71 12.41
N TRP A 73 -0.01 3.87 11.39
CA TRP A 73 -1.21 3.13 11.05
C TRP A 73 -1.66 2.22 12.20
N ILE A 74 -0.76 1.39 12.73
CA ILE A 74 -1.05 0.52 13.87
C ILE A 74 -1.49 1.33 15.09
N SER A 75 -0.85 2.48 15.36
CA SER A 75 -1.26 3.36 16.46
C SER A 75 -2.66 3.91 16.26
N ARG A 76 -3.00 4.41 15.05
CA ARG A 76 -4.35 4.90 14.73
C ARG A 76 -5.41 3.82 14.96
N LYS A 77 -5.15 2.59 14.50
CA LYS A 77 -6.08 1.46 14.70
C LYS A 77 -6.28 1.12 16.18
N ARG A 78 -5.21 1.07 16.96
CA ARG A 78 -5.33 0.85 18.40
C ARG A 78 -6.18 1.92 19.08
N HIS A 79 -5.97 3.18 18.74
CA HIS A 79 -6.78 4.28 19.26
C HIS A 79 -8.24 4.22 18.80
N ALA A 80 -8.50 3.85 17.54
CA ALA A 80 -9.86 3.66 17.05
C ALA A 80 -10.57 2.49 17.76
N ALA A 81 -9.89 1.35 17.93
CA ALA A 81 -10.44 0.19 18.65
C ALA A 81 -10.81 0.51 20.10
N VAL A 82 -10.02 1.34 20.79
CA VAL A 82 -10.31 1.78 22.15
C VAL A 82 -11.54 2.70 22.21
N ARG A 83 -11.72 3.59 21.19
CA ARG A 83 -12.85 4.53 21.16
C ARG A 83 -14.17 3.90 20.75
N ASN A 84 -14.15 2.98 19.76
CA ASN A 84 -15.36 2.50 19.07
C ASN A 84 -15.76 1.06 19.45
N GLY A 85 -15.00 0.36 20.30
CA GLY A 85 -15.29 -1.01 20.73
C GLY A 85 -15.33 -2.08 19.59
N ARG A 86 -15.29 -1.67 18.33
CA ARG A 86 -15.21 -2.51 17.12
C ARG A 86 -14.59 -1.69 15.98
N GLY A 87 -13.61 -2.27 15.29
CA GLY A 87 -13.09 -1.69 14.05
C GLY A 87 -14.17 -1.70 12.96
N GLU A 88 -14.48 -0.56 12.38
CA GLU A 88 -15.32 -0.49 11.19
C GLU A 88 -14.63 -1.12 9.98
N PRO A 89 -15.37 -1.83 9.11
CA PRO A 89 -14.87 -2.31 7.82
C PRO A 89 -14.46 -1.11 6.96
N VAL A 90 -13.36 -1.26 6.25
CA VAL A 90 -12.90 -0.30 5.25
C VAL A 90 -13.88 -0.33 4.07
N ASP A 91 -14.41 0.83 3.68
CA ASP A 91 -15.25 0.98 2.49
C ASP A 91 -14.39 0.90 1.22
N PRO A 92 -14.55 -0.14 0.39
CA PRO A 92 -13.72 -0.32 -0.80
C PRO A 92 -14.00 0.69 -1.93
N ASP A 93 -15.14 1.38 -1.91
CA ASP A 93 -15.55 2.31 -2.98
C ASP A 93 -14.83 3.66 -2.92
N SER A 94 -14.16 4.00 -1.82
CA SER A 94 -13.38 5.24 -1.69
C SER A 94 -12.04 5.24 -2.46
N LEU A 95 -11.71 4.15 -3.16
CA LEU A 95 -10.43 3.98 -3.86
C LEU A 95 -10.36 4.56 -5.29
N VAL A 96 -11.38 5.30 -5.72
CA VAL A 96 -11.42 5.93 -7.06
C VAL A 96 -10.52 7.15 -7.12
N GLY A 97 -9.23 6.93 -7.37
CA GLY A 97 -8.29 8.00 -7.69
C GLY A 97 -8.23 8.23 -9.19
N SER A 98 -8.17 9.48 -9.62
CA SER A 98 -7.98 9.87 -11.01
C SER A 98 -6.59 9.48 -11.49
N ASP A 99 -6.48 8.34 -12.12
CA ASP A 99 -5.33 7.98 -12.96
C ASP A 99 -5.62 8.42 -14.39
N GLY A 100 -4.75 9.26 -14.95
CA GLY A 100 -4.88 9.74 -16.31
C GLY A 100 -4.97 8.61 -17.34
N GLU A 101 -5.75 8.85 -18.38
CA GLU A 101 -5.81 8.16 -19.69
C GLU A 101 -5.73 6.62 -19.69
N ARG A 102 -6.38 5.94 -18.76
CA ARG A 102 -6.66 4.51 -18.86
C ARG A 102 -8.04 4.28 -19.42
N THR A 103 -8.21 3.25 -20.26
CA THR A 103 -9.52 2.83 -20.76
C THR A 103 -10.44 2.51 -19.58
N VAL A 104 -11.76 2.65 -19.78
CA VAL A 104 -12.79 2.35 -18.76
C VAL A 104 -12.60 0.92 -18.23
N GLU A 105 -12.29 -0.04 -19.10
CA GLU A 105 -12.03 -1.44 -18.74
C GLU A 105 -10.82 -1.58 -17.79
N ALA A 106 -9.71 -0.89 -18.07
CA ALA A 106 -8.54 -0.91 -17.21
C ALA A 106 -8.80 -0.27 -15.84
N ARG A 107 -9.68 0.73 -15.77
CA ARG A 107 -10.10 1.35 -14.50
C ARG A 107 -10.95 0.41 -13.67
N LEU A 108 -11.89 -0.30 -14.30
CA LEU A 108 -12.75 -1.29 -13.64
C LEU A 108 -11.91 -2.46 -13.10
N ALA A 109 -11.02 -3.02 -13.93
CA ALA A 109 -10.11 -4.09 -13.51
C ALA A 109 -9.22 -3.66 -12.33
N LEU A 110 -8.72 -2.42 -12.33
CA LEU A 110 -7.91 -1.88 -11.23
C LEU A 110 -8.74 -1.69 -9.95
N ALA A 111 -10.00 -1.26 -10.07
CA ALA A 111 -10.91 -1.14 -8.94
C ALA A 111 -11.20 -2.50 -8.30
N ASP A 112 -11.39 -3.54 -9.12
CA ASP A 112 -11.59 -4.90 -8.64
C ASP A 112 -10.35 -5.43 -7.89
N VAL A 113 -9.16 -5.27 -8.45
CA VAL A 113 -7.91 -5.65 -7.78
C VAL A 113 -7.74 -4.90 -6.46
N ARG A 114 -8.05 -3.61 -6.42
CA ARG A 114 -8.00 -2.81 -5.17
C ARG A 114 -8.96 -3.34 -4.11
N ARG A 115 -10.18 -3.69 -4.50
CA ARG A 115 -11.19 -4.32 -3.61
C ARG A 115 -10.67 -5.64 -3.04
N LEU A 116 -10.12 -6.51 -3.89
CA LEU A 116 -9.56 -7.79 -3.46
C LEU A 116 -8.39 -7.60 -2.49
N VAL A 117 -7.50 -6.65 -2.78
CA VAL A 117 -6.40 -6.31 -1.87
C VAL A 117 -6.92 -5.75 -0.54
N ALA A 118 -7.95 -4.90 -0.56
CA ALA A 118 -8.55 -4.35 0.65
C ALA A 118 -9.21 -5.42 1.54
N ALA A 119 -9.74 -6.48 0.93
CA ALA A 119 -10.35 -7.62 1.64
C ALA A 119 -9.31 -8.53 2.33
N LEU A 120 -8.03 -8.45 1.98
CA LEU A 120 -6.99 -9.25 2.64
C LEU A 120 -6.85 -8.89 4.12
N PRO A 121 -6.52 -9.86 4.98
CA PRO A 121 -6.08 -9.58 6.35
C PRO A 121 -4.94 -8.55 6.34
N GLU A 122 -5.01 -7.57 7.23
CA GLU A 122 -4.10 -6.41 7.25
C GLU A 122 -2.62 -6.77 7.19
N GLU A 123 -2.22 -7.77 7.96
CA GLU A 123 -0.83 -8.22 8.00
C GLU A 123 -0.34 -8.82 6.67
N GLN A 124 -1.23 -9.52 5.95
CA GLN A 124 -0.96 -10.06 4.63
C GLN A 124 -0.91 -8.94 3.60
N ARG A 125 -1.84 -8.00 3.68
CA ARG A 125 -1.90 -6.83 2.81
C ARG A 125 -0.66 -5.95 2.95
N ALA A 126 -0.25 -5.62 4.18
CA ALA A 126 0.97 -4.85 4.44
C ALA A 126 2.22 -5.52 3.86
N ALA A 127 2.38 -6.83 4.07
CA ALA A 127 3.50 -7.59 3.52
C ALA A 127 3.47 -7.64 1.98
N LEU A 128 2.30 -7.85 1.38
CA LEU A 128 2.12 -7.88 -0.07
C LEU A 128 2.46 -6.52 -0.70
N MET A 129 1.97 -5.42 -0.12
CA MET A 129 2.23 -4.07 -0.63
C MET A 129 3.73 -3.75 -0.62
N LEU A 130 4.44 -4.04 0.46
CA LEU A 130 5.89 -3.80 0.54
C LEU A 130 6.67 -4.62 -0.49
N VAL A 131 6.42 -5.92 -0.56
CA VAL A 131 7.24 -6.84 -1.36
C VAL A 131 6.83 -6.85 -2.83
N ALA A 132 5.53 -7.00 -3.14
CA ALA A 132 5.06 -7.18 -4.51
C ALA A 132 4.83 -5.86 -5.24
N VAL A 133 4.38 -4.80 -4.55
CA VAL A 133 4.04 -3.52 -5.19
C VAL A 133 5.22 -2.55 -5.12
N ASP A 134 5.88 -2.44 -3.98
CA ASP A 134 6.98 -1.50 -3.79
C ASP A 134 8.38 -2.11 -4.00
N GLY A 135 8.48 -3.43 -4.23
CA GLY A 135 9.74 -4.11 -4.52
C GLY A 135 10.72 -4.13 -3.35
N VAL A 136 10.22 -4.04 -2.12
CA VAL A 136 11.04 -4.10 -0.90
C VAL A 136 11.50 -5.56 -0.69
N SER A 137 12.76 -5.76 -0.33
CA SER A 137 13.26 -7.11 -0.01
C SER A 137 12.54 -7.70 1.21
N TYR A 138 12.46 -9.03 1.29
CA TYR A 138 11.86 -9.71 2.46
C TYR A 138 12.55 -9.33 3.79
N GLY A 139 13.87 -9.12 3.77
CA GLY A 139 14.62 -8.67 4.93
C GLY A 139 14.27 -7.26 5.36
N ASP A 140 14.20 -6.32 4.41
CA ASP A 140 13.80 -4.93 4.70
C ASP A 140 12.34 -4.86 5.16
N ALA A 141 11.43 -5.63 4.51
CA ALA A 141 10.03 -5.70 4.91
C ALA A 141 9.86 -6.28 6.32
N ALA A 142 10.69 -7.25 6.70
CA ALA A 142 10.75 -7.78 8.07
C ALA A 142 11.11 -6.68 9.08
N GLY A 143 12.13 -5.86 8.78
CA GLY A 143 12.51 -4.72 9.61
C GLY A 143 11.45 -3.62 9.69
N ILE A 144 10.68 -3.40 8.61
CA ILE A 144 9.58 -2.43 8.56
C ILE A 144 8.40 -2.91 9.41
N LEU A 145 8.00 -4.19 9.24
CA LEU A 145 6.83 -4.77 9.89
C LEU A 145 7.11 -5.28 11.32
N GLY A 146 8.37 -5.34 11.73
CA GLY A 146 8.77 -5.82 13.05
C GLY A 146 8.53 -7.33 13.25
N VAL A 147 8.69 -8.14 12.18
CA VAL A 147 8.46 -9.60 12.20
C VAL A 147 9.62 -10.33 11.51
N PRO A 148 9.82 -11.64 11.76
CA PRO A 148 10.84 -12.41 11.06
C PRO A 148 10.63 -12.47 9.54
N PRO A 149 11.70 -12.57 8.71
CA PRO A 149 11.57 -12.67 7.25
C PRO A 149 10.71 -13.85 6.78
N GLY A 150 10.77 -14.99 7.44
CA GLY A 150 9.91 -16.14 7.16
C GLY A 150 8.41 -15.86 7.38
N THR A 151 8.09 -15.00 8.35
CA THR A 151 6.72 -14.50 8.57
C THR A 151 6.26 -13.62 7.42
N VAL A 152 7.12 -12.73 6.91
CA VAL A 152 6.81 -11.91 5.72
C VAL A 152 6.56 -12.82 4.53
N ALA A 153 7.43 -13.80 4.27
CA ALA A 153 7.29 -14.75 3.16
C ALA A 153 5.96 -15.50 3.21
N SER A 154 5.58 -16.03 4.39
CA SER A 154 4.32 -16.76 4.56
C SER A 154 3.09 -15.85 4.42
N ARG A 155 3.17 -14.58 4.85
CA ARG A 155 2.10 -13.58 4.66
C ARG A 155 1.91 -13.25 3.18
N VAL A 156 3.00 -13.01 2.44
CA VAL A 156 2.96 -12.74 1.00
C VAL A 156 2.41 -13.94 0.23
N ALA A 157 2.83 -15.16 0.56
CA ALA A 157 2.34 -16.37 -0.08
C ALA A 157 0.82 -16.53 0.13
N ARG A 158 0.32 -16.37 1.36
CA ARG A 158 -1.11 -16.45 1.66
C ARG A 158 -1.92 -15.35 0.96
N ALA A 159 -1.40 -14.11 0.94
CA ALA A 159 -2.04 -13.02 0.22
C ALA A 159 -2.17 -13.32 -1.27
N ARG A 160 -1.13 -13.85 -1.91
CA ARG A 160 -1.16 -14.23 -3.33
C ARG A 160 -2.18 -15.33 -3.61
N LEU A 161 -2.22 -16.37 -2.79
CA LEU A 161 -3.21 -17.45 -2.94
C LEU A 161 -4.63 -16.91 -2.81
N ALA A 162 -4.92 -16.12 -1.80
CA ALA A 162 -6.24 -15.51 -1.62
C ALA A 162 -6.66 -14.62 -2.81
N LEU A 163 -5.71 -13.90 -3.43
CA LEU A 163 -6.01 -13.09 -4.62
C LEU A 163 -6.24 -13.97 -5.86
N VAL A 164 -5.51 -15.05 -6.04
CA VAL A 164 -5.73 -16.00 -7.15
C VAL A 164 -7.11 -16.63 -7.02
N ASP A 165 -7.44 -17.19 -5.86
CA ASP A 165 -8.75 -17.80 -5.59
C ASP A 165 -9.90 -16.83 -5.84
N ALA A 166 -9.73 -15.57 -5.43
CA ALA A 166 -10.75 -14.53 -5.62
C ALA A 166 -10.90 -14.11 -7.09
N LEU A 167 -9.80 -14.05 -7.85
CA LEU A 167 -9.82 -13.72 -9.29
C LEU A 167 -10.44 -14.85 -10.10
N GLU A 168 -10.15 -16.12 -9.81
CA GLU A 168 -10.76 -17.28 -10.45
C GLU A 168 -12.26 -17.33 -10.16
N GLY A 169 -12.71 -16.95 -8.96
CA GLY A 169 -14.11 -16.82 -8.60
C GLY A 169 -14.87 -15.70 -9.36
N VAL A 170 -14.17 -14.65 -9.80
CA VAL A 170 -14.74 -13.54 -10.59
C VAL A 170 -14.87 -13.93 -12.07
N GLU A 171 -13.98 -14.74 -12.61
CA GLU A 171 -13.98 -15.15 -14.03
C GLU A 171 -15.21 -16.02 -14.39
N ILE A 172 -15.84 -16.69 -13.42
CA ILE A 172 -17.08 -17.46 -13.60
C ILE A 172 -18.32 -16.54 -13.80
N ALA A 173 -18.20 -15.25 -13.50
CA ALA A 173 -19.27 -14.27 -13.62
C ALA A 173 -19.23 -13.40 -14.90
N ALA A 174 -18.36 -13.71 -15.87
CA ALA A 174 -18.31 -13.02 -17.15
C ALA A 174 -19.60 -13.30 -17.99
N PRO A 175 -20.16 -12.31 -18.72
CA PRO A 175 -21.49 -12.40 -19.30
C PRO A 175 -21.56 -13.45 -20.41
N ALA A 176 -22.50 -14.38 -20.28
CA ALA A 176 -22.92 -15.27 -21.33
C ALA A 176 -23.56 -14.45 -22.48
N GLY A 177 -22.77 -14.13 -23.52
CA GLY A 177 -23.26 -13.32 -24.62
C GLY A 177 -22.36 -13.33 -25.86
N SER A 178 -22.05 -14.50 -26.42
CA SER A 178 -21.71 -14.60 -27.84
C SER A 178 -21.95 -16.03 -28.35
N ARG A 179 -23.21 -16.38 -28.51
CA ARG A 179 -23.58 -17.51 -29.40
C ARG A 179 -23.40 -17.02 -30.83
N VAL A 180 -22.23 -17.25 -31.40
CA VAL A 180 -22.10 -17.26 -32.87
C VAL A 180 -22.92 -18.43 -33.40
N ARG A 181 -24.04 -18.11 -34.04
CA ARG A 181 -24.80 -19.07 -34.82
C ARG A 181 -23.97 -19.50 -36.02
N ALA A 182 -23.42 -20.69 -35.96
CA ALA A 182 -22.97 -21.39 -37.18
C ALA A 182 -24.23 -21.71 -38.00
N ARG A 183 -24.41 -21.03 -39.11
CA ARG A 183 -25.35 -21.44 -40.17
C ARG A 183 -24.67 -22.53 -40.96
N SER A 184 -25.20 -23.75 -40.83
CA SER A 184 -25.00 -24.81 -41.82
C SER A 184 -25.79 -24.45 -43.06
N GLY A 185 -25.13 -24.47 -44.21
CA GLY A 185 -25.64 -24.53 -45.54
C GLY A 185 -24.83 -25.52 -46.32
#